data_de1645d97228be1f0fc6c2d388899adf
#
_entry.id   de1645d97228be1f0fc6c2d388899adf
#
_cell.length_a   1.000
_cell.length_b   1.000
_cell.length_c   1.000
_cell.angle_alpha   90.00
_cell.angle_beta   90.00
_cell.angle_gamma   90.00
#
_symmetry.space_group_name_H-M   'P 1'
#
loop_
_entity.id
_entity.type
_entity.pdbx_description
1 polymer ?
#
loop_
_entity_poly.entity_id
_entity_poly.type
_entity_poly.pdbx_seq_one_letter_code
_entity_poly.pdbx_strand_id
1 'polypeptide(L)'
;MSGYQLIYCDPPWQYGNKASNGAAVNHYRTMSLTDLKRLPIWSLAAPDAVLAMWYTGNFNDEAKQLAEAWGFQVRTMKGFTWVKLNQLAEDHINKALAAGEVNDFYDFLALLNTQSRMNGGNYTRANTEDVLIAVRGNGLERLNSSIKQVVYSPLGEHSEKPWEVRHRLELLYGDVKRIELFSRKDLVGWDTWGNECGQSIKLIPGSSEAA
;
A
#
# COMPACT_ATOMS: atom_id res chain seq x y z
N MET A 1 -18.46 18.59 -8.54
CA MET A 1 -17.08 18.20 -8.97
C MET A 1 -17.06 16.68 -9.06
N SER A 2 -16.48 16.12 -10.11
CA SER A 2 -16.35 14.66 -10.22
C SER A 2 -15.38 14.15 -9.14
N GLY A 3 -15.80 13.21 -8.31
CA GLY A 3 -14.97 12.57 -7.28
C GLY A 3 -13.79 11.79 -7.87
N TYR A 4 -12.92 11.26 -7.00
CA TYR A 4 -11.80 10.41 -7.42
C TYR A 4 -12.30 9.01 -7.78
N GLN A 5 -11.85 8.53 -8.92
CA GLN A 5 -12.19 7.19 -9.42
C GLN A 5 -11.22 6.14 -8.88
N LEU A 6 -9.95 6.51 -8.67
CA LEU A 6 -8.95 5.65 -8.07
C LEU A 6 -8.37 6.32 -6.82
N ILE A 7 -8.50 5.63 -5.67
CA ILE A 7 -7.94 6.05 -4.40
C ILE A 7 -6.91 5.01 -3.98
N TYR A 8 -5.67 5.45 -3.78
CA TYR A 8 -4.57 4.63 -3.30
C TYR A 8 -4.11 5.14 -1.95
N CYS A 9 -3.83 4.27 -0.99
CA CYS A 9 -3.44 4.71 0.35
C CYS A 9 -2.62 3.70 1.13
N ASP A 10 -1.77 4.24 2.02
CA ASP A 10 -1.05 3.51 3.07
C ASP A 10 -1.40 4.12 4.42
N PRO A 11 -2.49 3.68 5.08
CA PRO A 11 -2.91 4.27 6.34
C PRO A 11 -1.83 4.12 7.43
N PRO A 12 -1.62 5.15 8.27
CA PRO A 12 -0.63 5.11 9.35
C PRO A 12 -1.15 4.27 10.53
N TRP A 13 -1.16 2.94 10.37
CA TRP A 13 -1.70 1.99 11.33
C TRP A 13 -1.05 2.12 12.70
N GLN A 14 -1.87 2.12 13.76
CA GLN A 14 -1.39 2.13 15.14
C GLN A 14 -1.17 0.69 15.63
N TYR A 15 0.09 0.29 15.73
CA TYR A 15 0.45 -1.01 16.29
C TYR A 15 0.21 -1.08 17.79
N GLY A 16 -0.56 -2.06 18.27
CA GLY A 16 -0.91 -2.24 19.68
C GLY A 16 0.23 -2.78 20.58
N ASN A 17 1.39 -3.11 20.05
CA ASN A 17 2.48 -3.71 20.80
C ASN A 17 3.29 -2.67 21.57
N LYS A 18 3.07 -2.60 22.90
CA LYS A 18 3.86 -1.81 23.85
C LYS A 18 5.27 -2.37 24.12
N ALA A 19 5.66 -3.49 23.52
CA ALA A 19 6.82 -4.29 23.94
C ALA A 19 8.06 -4.17 23.06
N SER A 20 8.09 -3.37 22.00
CA SER A 20 9.31 -3.16 21.21
C SER A 20 9.83 -1.74 21.38
N ASN A 21 10.92 -1.58 22.14
CA ASN A 21 11.79 -0.41 22.13
C ASN A 21 12.33 -0.23 20.70
N GLY A 22 11.71 0.58 19.88
CA GLY A 22 12.04 0.78 18.47
C GLY A 22 10.83 0.72 17.53
N ALA A 23 9.62 0.63 18.07
CA ALA A 23 8.40 0.64 17.28
C ALA A 23 8.26 1.97 16.50
N ALA A 24 7.65 1.90 15.33
CA ALA A 24 7.32 3.00 14.42
C ALA A 24 6.67 4.23 15.06
N VAL A 25 6.19 4.11 16.30
CA VAL A 25 5.62 5.18 17.12
C VAL A 25 6.55 6.38 17.30
N ASN A 26 7.89 6.16 17.25
CA ASN A 26 8.86 7.23 17.45
C ASN A 26 9.19 8.02 16.18
N HIS A 27 8.73 7.57 15.00
CA HIS A 27 9.06 8.22 13.72
C HIS A 27 7.86 8.83 12.99
N TYR A 28 6.61 8.36 13.26
CA TYR A 28 5.42 8.84 12.55
C TYR A 28 4.20 8.93 13.48
N ARG A 29 3.37 9.96 13.26
CA ARG A 29 2.05 10.03 13.92
C ARG A 29 1.16 8.93 13.36
N THR A 30 0.97 7.86 14.13
CA THR A 30 -0.01 6.82 13.82
C THR A 30 -1.42 7.30 14.16
N MET A 31 -2.43 6.73 13.49
CA MET A 31 -3.84 7.02 13.73
C MET A 31 -4.55 5.77 14.24
N SER A 32 -5.48 5.96 15.18
CA SER A 32 -6.36 4.87 15.60
C SER A 32 -7.31 4.48 14.45
N LEU A 33 -7.79 3.22 14.45
CA LEU A 33 -8.81 2.80 13.48
C LEU A 33 -10.06 3.68 13.53
N THR A 34 -10.45 4.13 14.74
CA THR A 34 -11.58 5.04 14.93
C THR A 34 -11.37 6.37 14.23
N ASP A 35 -10.16 6.95 14.34
CA ASP A 35 -9.87 8.23 13.70
C ASP A 35 -9.75 8.09 12.17
N LEU A 36 -9.16 6.99 11.70
CA LEU A 36 -9.13 6.67 10.26
C LEU A 36 -10.54 6.55 9.68
N LYS A 37 -11.45 5.87 10.38
CA LYS A 37 -12.87 5.71 9.95
C LYS A 37 -13.63 7.04 9.89
N ARG A 38 -13.24 8.04 10.70
CA ARG A 38 -13.84 9.38 10.70
C ARG A 38 -13.41 10.26 9.52
N LEU A 39 -12.35 9.89 8.81
CA LEU A 39 -11.94 10.64 7.62
C LEU A 39 -13.04 10.53 6.54
N PRO A 40 -13.48 11.65 5.95
CA PRO A 40 -14.60 11.67 5.02
C PRO A 40 -14.19 11.21 3.61
N ILE A 41 -13.52 10.07 3.52
CA ILE A 41 -13.01 9.53 2.23
C ILE A 41 -14.17 9.19 1.29
N TRP A 42 -15.30 8.76 1.84
CA TRP A 42 -16.53 8.50 1.09
C TRP A 42 -17.01 9.72 0.27
N SER A 43 -16.73 10.95 0.74
CA SER A 43 -17.13 12.18 0.03
C SER A 43 -16.17 12.56 -1.09
N LEU A 44 -14.96 12.01 -1.10
CA LEU A 44 -13.97 12.22 -2.16
C LEU A 44 -14.19 11.29 -3.35
N ALA A 45 -14.76 10.11 -3.09
CA ALA A 45 -14.89 9.06 -4.09
C ALA A 45 -16.00 9.38 -5.11
N ALA A 46 -15.75 9.06 -6.37
CA ALA A 46 -16.75 9.04 -7.41
C ALA A 46 -17.84 7.97 -7.11
N PRO A 47 -19.01 8.05 -7.74
CA PRO A 47 -20.04 7.00 -7.61
C PRO A 47 -19.52 5.62 -7.94
N ASP A 48 -18.71 5.51 -9.01
CA ASP A 48 -17.99 4.29 -9.40
C ASP A 48 -16.49 4.55 -9.16
N ALA A 49 -15.91 3.81 -8.21
CA ALA A 49 -14.53 4.03 -7.78
C ALA A 49 -13.87 2.75 -7.29
N VAL A 50 -12.54 2.76 -7.29
CA VAL A 50 -11.66 1.72 -6.74
C VAL A 50 -10.82 2.29 -5.61
N LEU A 51 -10.72 1.54 -4.52
CA LEU A 51 -9.78 1.76 -3.42
C LEU A 51 -8.72 0.67 -3.44
N ALA A 52 -7.46 1.06 -3.46
CA ALA A 52 -6.29 0.19 -3.26
C ALA A 52 -5.59 0.61 -1.97
N MET A 53 -5.62 -0.24 -0.94
CA MET A 53 -5.15 0.11 0.41
C MET A 53 -4.11 -0.89 0.90
N TRP A 54 -2.96 -0.37 1.32
CA TRP A 54 -1.90 -1.15 1.95
C TRP A 54 -2.26 -1.57 3.36
N TYR A 55 -1.89 -2.79 3.69
CA TYR A 55 -1.96 -3.30 5.07
C TYR A 55 -0.94 -4.44 5.27
N THR A 56 -0.61 -4.70 6.53
CA THR A 56 0.13 -5.91 6.92
C THR A 56 -0.84 -6.96 7.45
N GLY A 57 -0.45 -8.23 7.45
CA GLY A 57 -1.32 -9.33 7.89
C GLY A 57 -1.93 -9.15 9.28
N ASN A 58 -1.28 -8.37 10.17
CA ASN A 58 -1.80 -8.04 11.50
C ASN A 58 -3.00 -7.08 11.49
N PHE A 59 -3.24 -6.38 10.39
CA PHE A 59 -4.33 -5.42 10.21
C PHE A 59 -5.36 -5.86 9.16
N ASN A 60 -5.47 -7.17 8.93
CA ASN A 60 -6.40 -7.71 7.93
C ASN A 60 -7.86 -7.29 8.20
N ASP A 61 -8.32 -7.49 9.44
CA ASP A 61 -9.68 -7.14 9.83
C ASP A 61 -9.90 -5.64 9.88
N GLU A 62 -8.92 -4.88 10.40
CA GLU A 62 -8.99 -3.41 10.46
C GLU A 62 -9.03 -2.80 9.06
N ALA A 63 -8.23 -3.32 8.12
CA ALA A 63 -8.21 -2.84 6.75
C ALA A 63 -9.55 -3.07 6.04
N LYS A 64 -10.17 -4.23 6.25
CA LYS A 64 -11.51 -4.52 5.76
C LYS A 64 -12.54 -3.55 6.34
N GLN A 65 -12.56 -3.40 7.68
CA GLN A 65 -13.47 -2.49 8.37
C GLN A 65 -13.28 -1.04 7.93
N LEU A 66 -12.04 -0.62 7.65
CA LEU A 66 -11.74 0.74 7.20
C LEU A 66 -12.28 0.98 5.78
N ALA A 67 -12.05 0.04 4.86
CA ALA A 67 -12.60 0.13 3.51
C ALA A 67 -14.14 0.23 3.52
N GLU A 68 -14.81 -0.59 4.33
CA GLU A 68 -16.26 -0.57 4.51
C GLU A 68 -16.76 0.75 5.11
N ALA A 69 -16.07 1.28 6.14
CA ALA A 69 -16.41 2.58 6.75
C ALA A 69 -16.26 3.75 5.77
N TRP A 70 -15.36 3.64 4.79
CA TRP A 70 -15.20 4.62 3.72
C TRP A 70 -16.17 4.42 2.54
N GLY A 71 -17.11 3.47 2.65
CA GLY A 71 -18.17 3.23 1.67
C GLY A 71 -17.73 2.35 0.49
N PHE A 72 -16.71 1.51 0.68
CA PHE A 72 -16.23 0.56 -0.33
C PHE A 72 -16.52 -0.88 0.08
N GLN A 73 -16.82 -1.72 -0.91
CA GLN A 73 -16.97 -3.16 -0.74
C GLN A 73 -15.68 -3.87 -1.14
N VAL A 74 -15.06 -4.60 -0.21
CA VAL A 74 -13.84 -5.36 -0.49
C VAL A 74 -14.11 -6.45 -1.51
N ARG A 75 -13.30 -6.51 -2.56
CA ARG A 75 -13.35 -7.54 -3.62
C ARG A 75 -12.26 -8.59 -3.41
N THR A 76 -11.08 -8.17 -3.00
CA THR A 76 -9.99 -9.07 -2.63
C THR A 76 -9.09 -8.42 -1.60
N MET A 77 -8.66 -9.21 -0.62
CA MET A 77 -7.66 -8.78 0.35
C MET A 77 -6.25 -8.78 -0.25
N LYS A 78 -6.03 -9.49 -1.36
CA LYS A 78 -4.74 -9.58 -2.04
C LYS A 78 -4.88 -9.15 -3.50
N GLY A 79 -5.04 -7.85 -3.75
CA GLY A 79 -4.92 -7.26 -5.08
C GLY A 79 -3.48 -7.23 -5.54
N PHE A 80 -2.57 -6.82 -4.64
CA PHE A 80 -1.12 -6.95 -4.81
C PHE A 80 -0.47 -7.48 -3.54
N THR A 81 0.68 -8.13 -3.70
CA THR A 81 1.56 -8.57 -2.61
C THR A 81 2.98 -8.11 -2.93
N TRP A 82 3.52 -7.26 -2.11
CA TRP A 82 4.93 -6.87 -2.18
C TRP A 82 5.77 -7.84 -1.38
N VAL A 83 6.67 -8.55 -2.06
CA VAL A 83 7.77 -9.30 -1.44
C VAL A 83 8.93 -8.33 -1.23
N LYS A 84 9.19 -8.00 0.02
CA LYS A 84 10.22 -7.04 0.41
C LYS A 84 11.61 -7.65 0.27
N LEU A 85 12.43 -7.04 -0.54
CA LEU A 85 13.85 -7.36 -0.61
C LEU A 85 14.66 -6.41 0.27
N ASN A 86 15.86 -6.83 0.66
CA ASN A 86 16.80 -5.96 1.36
C ASN A 86 17.14 -4.75 0.49
N GLN A 87 17.46 -3.63 1.11
CA GLN A 87 17.74 -2.36 0.40
C GLN A 87 18.83 -2.49 -0.66
N LEU A 88 19.86 -3.30 -0.42
CA LEU A 88 20.96 -3.56 -1.33
C LEU A 88 20.82 -4.87 -2.12
N ALA A 89 19.59 -5.42 -2.21
CA ALA A 89 19.37 -6.71 -2.85
C ALA A 89 19.79 -6.73 -4.31
N GLU A 90 19.52 -5.65 -5.06
CA GLU A 90 19.91 -5.52 -6.47
C GLU A 90 21.42 -5.63 -6.63
N ASP A 91 22.18 -4.88 -5.86
CA ASP A 91 23.65 -4.90 -5.90
C ASP A 91 24.21 -6.29 -5.54
N HIS A 92 23.65 -6.93 -4.52
CA HIS A 92 24.08 -8.26 -4.08
C HIS A 92 23.77 -9.32 -5.14
N ILE A 93 22.57 -9.30 -5.70
CA ILE A 93 22.18 -10.23 -6.76
C ILE A 93 23.08 -10.04 -7.99
N ASN A 94 23.28 -8.81 -8.45
CA ASN A 94 24.12 -8.51 -9.60
C ASN A 94 25.58 -8.96 -9.40
N LYS A 95 26.13 -8.76 -8.19
CA LYS A 95 27.47 -9.25 -7.85
C LYS A 95 27.57 -10.77 -7.90
N ALA A 96 26.62 -11.49 -7.31
CA ALA A 96 26.58 -12.94 -7.32
C ALA A 96 26.46 -13.51 -8.76
N LEU A 97 25.62 -12.89 -9.58
CA LEU A 97 25.49 -13.25 -11.01
C LEU A 97 26.80 -13.01 -11.76
N ALA A 98 27.47 -11.87 -11.56
CA ALA A 98 28.74 -11.56 -12.21
C ALA A 98 29.89 -12.46 -11.73
N ALA A 99 29.85 -12.93 -10.47
CA ALA A 99 30.83 -13.86 -9.92
C ALA A 99 30.59 -15.33 -10.35
N GLY A 100 29.51 -15.63 -11.04
CA GLY A 100 29.16 -17.00 -11.44
C GLY A 100 28.73 -17.89 -10.27
N GLU A 101 28.20 -17.29 -9.19
CA GLU A 101 27.71 -18.02 -8.02
C GLU A 101 26.33 -18.66 -8.24
N VAL A 102 25.64 -18.27 -9.31
CA VAL A 102 24.31 -18.78 -9.70
C VAL A 102 24.48 -19.69 -10.93
N ASN A 103 24.36 -20.99 -10.72
CA ASN A 103 24.57 -22.00 -11.76
C ASN A 103 23.25 -22.52 -12.35
N ASP A 104 22.19 -22.53 -11.54
CA ASP A 104 20.89 -23.04 -11.94
C ASP A 104 19.74 -22.25 -11.28
N PHE A 105 18.50 -22.71 -11.56
CA PHE A 105 17.28 -22.12 -11.03
C PHE A 105 17.20 -22.18 -9.48
N TYR A 106 17.71 -23.22 -8.87
CA TYR A 106 17.66 -23.39 -7.41
C TYR A 106 18.65 -22.47 -6.71
N ASP A 107 19.84 -22.27 -7.28
CA ASP A 107 20.81 -21.27 -6.81
C ASP A 107 20.19 -19.87 -6.86
N PHE A 108 19.48 -19.53 -7.95
CA PHE A 108 18.78 -18.25 -8.07
C PHE A 108 17.70 -18.09 -7.02
N LEU A 109 16.87 -19.12 -6.78
CA LEU A 109 15.84 -19.08 -5.73
C LEU A 109 16.43 -18.94 -4.32
N ALA A 110 17.53 -19.66 -4.06
CA ALA A 110 18.25 -19.55 -2.78
C ALA A 110 18.78 -18.13 -2.58
N LEU A 111 19.42 -17.55 -3.59
CA LEU A 111 19.91 -16.17 -3.59
C LEU A 111 18.76 -15.17 -3.35
N LEU A 112 17.67 -15.28 -4.10
CA LEU A 112 16.49 -14.41 -3.93
C LEU A 112 15.91 -14.52 -2.51
N ASN A 113 15.84 -15.73 -1.97
CA ASN A 113 15.37 -15.95 -0.60
C ASN A 113 16.29 -15.30 0.44
N THR A 114 17.62 -15.36 0.27
CA THR A 114 18.57 -14.70 1.17
C THR A 114 18.46 -13.17 1.09
N GLN A 115 18.09 -12.64 -0.06
CA GLN A 115 17.86 -11.21 -0.24
C GLN A 115 16.44 -10.76 0.20
N SER A 116 15.55 -11.68 0.54
CA SER A 116 14.26 -11.32 1.12
C SER A 116 14.42 -10.70 2.50
N ARG A 117 13.71 -9.60 2.75
CA ARG A 117 13.80 -8.86 4.02
C ARG A 117 13.33 -9.72 5.19
N MET A 118 14.13 -9.77 6.24
CA MET A 118 13.76 -10.45 7.48
C MET A 118 13.30 -9.42 8.52
N ASN A 119 11.99 -9.31 8.72
CA ASN A 119 11.40 -8.45 9.74
C ASN A 119 11.06 -9.25 11.03
N GLY A 120 10.65 -8.55 12.07
CA GLY A 120 10.14 -9.18 13.29
C GLY A 120 8.89 -10.03 13.02
N GLY A 121 8.72 -11.09 13.80
CA GLY A 121 7.54 -11.98 13.76
C GLY A 121 7.67 -13.06 14.81
N ASN A 122 6.53 -13.51 15.36
CA ASN A 122 6.52 -14.46 16.46
C ASN A 122 6.66 -15.91 15.97
N TYR A 123 6.17 -16.21 14.77
CA TYR A 123 6.21 -17.56 14.18
C TYR A 123 7.11 -17.59 12.95
N THR A 124 6.84 -16.73 11.98
CA THR A 124 7.67 -16.55 10.77
C THR A 124 8.14 -15.11 10.68
N ARG A 125 9.18 -14.86 9.89
CA ARG A 125 9.67 -13.50 9.63
C ARG A 125 8.83 -12.86 8.53
N ALA A 126 8.12 -11.79 8.87
CA ALA A 126 7.26 -11.08 7.93
C ALA A 126 8.11 -10.36 6.87
N ASN A 127 7.96 -10.75 5.62
CA ASN A 127 8.67 -10.14 4.49
C ASN A 127 7.73 -9.69 3.37
N THR A 128 6.42 -9.63 3.64
CA THR A 128 5.42 -9.16 2.68
C THR A 128 4.54 -8.06 3.26
N GLU A 129 3.99 -7.25 2.38
CA GLU A 129 2.81 -6.42 2.63
C GLU A 129 1.82 -6.61 1.49
N ASP A 130 0.55 -6.48 1.81
CA ASP A 130 -0.53 -6.69 0.85
C ASP A 130 -1.31 -5.39 0.57
N VAL A 131 -1.90 -5.33 -0.62
CA VAL A 131 -2.86 -4.29 -1.01
C VAL A 131 -4.21 -4.93 -1.21
N LEU A 132 -5.21 -4.54 -0.42
CA LEU A 132 -6.59 -4.89 -0.73
C LEU A 132 -7.12 -4.05 -1.89
N ILE A 133 -8.06 -4.62 -2.65
CA ILE A 133 -8.86 -3.89 -3.63
C ILE A 133 -10.31 -3.93 -3.19
N ALA A 134 -10.90 -2.74 -3.07
CA ALA A 134 -12.31 -2.56 -2.78
C ALA A 134 -12.94 -1.64 -3.83
N VAL A 135 -14.25 -1.74 -4.02
CA VAL A 135 -14.97 -0.98 -5.02
C VAL A 135 -16.15 -0.26 -4.41
N ARG A 136 -16.50 0.88 -5.00
CA ARG A 136 -17.75 1.59 -4.80
C ARG A 136 -18.53 1.56 -6.11
N GLY A 137 -19.87 1.41 -6.03
CA GLY A 137 -20.70 1.27 -7.21
C GLY A 137 -20.28 0.06 -8.06
N ASN A 138 -20.13 0.26 -9.35
CA ASN A 138 -19.67 -0.77 -10.28
C ASN A 138 -18.14 -0.94 -10.29
N GLY A 139 -17.39 -0.07 -9.59
CA GLY A 139 -15.93 0.02 -9.68
C GLY A 139 -15.48 0.62 -11.01
N LEU A 140 -14.33 0.17 -11.49
CA LEU A 140 -13.74 0.61 -12.77
C LEU A 140 -13.52 -0.58 -13.70
N GLU A 141 -13.66 -0.34 -15.00
CA GLU A 141 -13.30 -1.30 -16.03
C GLU A 141 -11.78 -1.56 -16.00
N ARG A 142 -11.40 -2.82 -16.14
CA ARG A 142 -10.00 -3.22 -16.22
C ARG A 142 -9.54 -3.19 -17.67
N LEU A 143 -8.61 -2.31 -17.98
CA LEU A 143 -8.06 -2.15 -19.33
C LEU A 143 -6.98 -3.18 -19.66
N ASN A 144 -6.39 -3.82 -18.63
CA ASN A 144 -5.32 -4.80 -18.81
C ASN A 144 -5.55 -6.03 -17.93
N SER A 145 -5.74 -7.19 -18.54
CA SER A 145 -5.96 -8.47 -17.85
C SER A 145 -4.67 -9.21 -17.48
N SER A 146 -3.48 -8.70 -17.92
CA SER A 146 -2.19 -9.37 -17.75
C SER A 146 -1.40 -8.91 -16.54
N ILE A 147 -1.94 -8.00 -15.71
CA ILE A 147 -1.27 -7.46 -14.53
C ILE A 147 -1.10 -8.54 -13.47
N LYS A 148 0.17 -8.81 -13.11
CA LYS A 148 0.50 -9.79 -12.08
C LYS A 148 0.35 -9.21 -10.68
N GLN A 149 -0.02 -10.08 -9.73
CA GLN A 149 -0.29 -9.70 -8.34
C GLN A 149 1.01 -9.42 -7.55
N VAL A 150 2.03 -10.28 -7.70
CA VAL A 150 3.25 -10.20 -6.90
C VAL A 150 4.20 -9.14 -7.46
N VAL A 151 4.76 -8.35 -6.53
CA VAL A 151 5.82 -7.36 -6.78
C VAL A 151 7.03 -7.74 -5.93
N TYR A 152 8.19 -7.92 -6.55
CA TYR A 152 9.47 -8.02 -5.87
C TYR A 152 10.15 -6.67 -5.98
N SER A 153 10.41 -6.01 -4.85
CA SER A 153 11.09 -4.72 -4.86
C SER A 153 11.92 -4.53 -3.60
N PRO A 154 13.13 -3.96 -3.72
CA PRO A 154 13.92 -3.57 -2.55
C PRO A 154 13.18 -2.57 -1.68
N LEU A 155 13.54 -2.54 -0.40
CA LEU A 155 13.11 -1.47 0.50
C LEU A 155 13.69 -0.15 0.02
N GLY A 156 12.82 0.84 -0.16
CA GLY A 156 13.17 2.24 -0.34
C GLY A 156 13.47 2.94 1.00
N GLU A 157 13.53 4.25 0.98
CA GLU A 157 13.68 5.06 2.17
C GLU A 157 12.41 5.03 3.03
N HIS A 158 12.59 4.97 4.36
CA HIS A 158 11.52 5.19 5.35
C HIS A 158 10.13 4.60 5.02
N SER A 159 10.04 3.29 4.81
CA SER A 159 8.74 2.62 4.54
C SER A 159 8.06 3.02 3.22
N GLU A 160 8.82 3.56 2.27
CA GLU A 160 8.33 3.87 0.93
C GLU A 160 7.78 2.61 0.26
N LYS A 161 6.58 2.74 -0.31
CA LYS A 161 5.94 1.66 -1.05
C LYS A 161 6.49 1.57 -2.47
N PRO A 162 6.61 0.37 -3.05
CA PRO A 162 7.15 0.19 -4.39
C PRO A 162 6.31 0.95 -5.43
N TRP A 163 6.97 1.72 -6.27
CA TRP A 163 6.34 2.51 -7.34
C TRP A 163 5.57 1.64 -8.33
N GLU A 164 6.00 0.38 -8.48
CA GLU A 164 5.42 -0.60 -9.39
C GLU A 164 3.94 -0.85 -9.12
N VAL A 165 3.49 -0.74 -7.88
CA VAL A 165 2.07 -0.94 -7.56
C VAL A 165 1.23 0.22 -8.12
N ARG A 166 1.68 1.48 -7.97
CA ARG A 166 1.00 2.63 -8.60
C ARG A 166 0.97 2.48 -10.12
N HIS A 167 2.11 2.14 -10.72
CA HIS A 167 2.21 1.92 -12.16
C HIS A 167 1.26 0.81 -12.64
N ARG A 168 1.17 -0.30 -11.91
CA ARG A 168 0.22 -1.37 -12.24
C ARG A 168 -1.23 -0.95 -12.10
N LEU A 169 -1.57 -0.09 -11.12
CA LEU A 169 -2.90 0.51 -11.01
C LEU A 169 -3.21 1.42 -12.20
N GLU A 170 -2.23 2.20 -12.69
CA GLU A 170 -2.37 3.02 -13.90
C GLU A 170 -2.58 2.17 -15.15
N LEU A 171 -1.86 1.06 -15.28
CA LEU A 171 -2.06 0.11 -16.38
C LEU A 171 -3.42 -0.61 -16.30
N LEU A 172 -3.94 -0.84 -15.08
CA LEU A 172 -5.24 -1.46 -14.87
C LEU A 172 -6.39 -0.54 -15.25
N TYR A 173 -6.33 0.75 -14.88
CA TYR A 173 -7.48 1.64 -14.93
C TYR A 173 -7.30 2.84 -15.85
N GLY A 174 -6.11 3.03 -16.43
CA GLY A 174 -5.82 4.12 -17.38
C GLY A 174 -5.76 5.49 -16.73
N ASP A 175 -6.03 6.50 -17.56
CA ASP A 175 -6.01 7.92 -17.14
C ASP A 175 -7.34 8.30 -16.50
N VAL A 176 -7.51 7.94 -15.22
CA VAL A 176 -8.66 8.28 -14.39
C VAL A 176 -8.25 9.30 -13.33
N LYS A 177 -9.22 10.05 -12.80
CA LYS A 177 -8.96 10.97 -11.69
C LYS A 177 -8.57 10.19 -10.45
N ARG A 178 -7.34 10.39 -9.97
CA ARG A 178 -6.71 9.57 -8.94
C ARG A 178 -6.04 10.38 -7.84
N ILE A 179 -6.01 9.81 -6.64
CA ILE A 179 -5.38 10.42 -5.46
C ILE A 179 -4.63 9.38 -4.65
N GLU A 180 -3.46 9.78 -4.12
CA GLU A 180 -2.77 9.04 -3.05
C GLU A 180 -3.01 9.73 -1.70
N LEU A 181 -3.62 8.98 -0.77
CA LEU A 181 -3.84 9.44 0.60
C LEU A 181 -2.68 8.99 1.50
N PHE A 182 -2.36 9.80 2.49
CA PHE A 182 -1.21 9.64 3.39
C PHE A 182 0.13 9.67 2.65
N SER A 183 0.14 10.38 1.52
CA SER A 183 1.34 10.54 0.69
C SER A 183 2.42 11.32 1.42
N ARG A 184 3.69 10.97 1.15
CA ARG A 184 4.87 11.65 1.71
C ARG A 184 5.54 12.58 0.72
N LYS A 185 5.13 12.55 -0.53
CA LYS A 185 5.70 13.37 -1.61
C LYS A 185 4.63 13.69 -2.64
N ASP A 186 4.86 14.76 -3.37
CA ASP A 186 4.04 15.04 -4.55
C ASP A 186 4.37 14.06 -5.67
N LEU A 187 3.36 13.66 -6.41
CA LEU A 187 3.46 12.65 -7.45
C LEU A 187 2.91 13.17 -8.76
N VAL A 188 3.67 13.02 -9.83
CA VAL A 188 3.21 13.41 -11.16
C VAL A 188 2.01 12.55 -11.58
N GLY A 189 0.92 13.21 -11.99
CA GLY A 189 -0.31 12.56 -12.44
C GLY A 189 -1.21 12.01 -11.32
N TRP A 190 -0.89 12.29 -10.06
CA TRP A 190 -1.70 11.96 -8.90
C TRP A 190 -1.96 13.21 -8.06
N ASP A 191 -3.20 13.41 -7.64
CA ASP A 191 -3.45 14.27 -6.51
C ASP A 191 -2.92 13.62 -5.23
N THR A 192 -2.50 14.41 -4.25
CA THR A 192 -1.90 13.90 -3.00
C THR A 192 -2.53 14.55 -1.78
N TRP A 193 -2.64 13.76 -0.71
CA TRP A 193 -2.99 14.23 0.62
C TRP A 193 -2.17 13.48 1.67
N GLY A 194 -1.47 14.22 2.52
CA GLY A 194 -0.60 13.65 3.56
C GLY A 194 0.14 14.73 4.32
N ASN A 195 0.99 14.34 5.27
CA ASN A 195 1.69 15.30 6.14
C ASN A 195 2.97 15.88 5.50
N GLU A 196 3.52 15.23 4.47
CA GLU A 196 4.82 15.54 3.88
C GLU A 196 4.73 15.91 2.39
N CYS A 197 3.52 16.19 1.88
CA CYS A 197 3.27 16.58 0.50
C CYS A 197 2.52 17.91 0.41
N GLY A 198 2.42 18.47 -0.79
CA GLY A 198 1.77 19.77 -1.07
C GLY A 198 0.25 19.80 -0.88
N GLN A 199 -0.39 18.68 -0.55
CA GLN A 199 -1.82 18.51 -0.30
C GLN A 199 -2.73 19.12 -1.38
N SER A 200 -3.06 18.34 -2.40
CA SER A 200 -3.98 18.75 -3.48
C SER A 200 -5.41 19.01 -2.99
N ILE A 201 -5.76 18.51 -1.80
CA ILE A 201 -7.08 18.65 -1.17
C ILE A 201 -6.97 18.95 0.33
N LYS A 202 -8.04 19.49 0.90
CA LYS A 202 -8.21 19.63 2.36
C LYS A 202 -9.24 18.60 2.83
N LEU A 203 -8.84 17.66 3.68
CA LEU A 203 -9.74 16.79 4.41
C LEU A 203 -10.01 17.40 5.79
N ILE A 204 -11.24 17.84 6.01
CA ILE A 204 -11.71 18.28 7.34
C ILE A 204 -12.47 17.09 7.91
N PRO A 205 -12.01 16.49 9.03
CA PRO A 205 -12.79 15.46 9.70
C PRO A 205 -14.22 15.99 9.97
N GLY A 206 -15.22 15.30 9.43
CA GLY A 206 -16.60 15.71 9.60
C GLY A 206 -16.96 15.73 11.09
N SER A 207 -17.54 16.82 11.58
CA SER A 207 -18.36 16.78 12.76
C SER A 207 -19.46 15.75 12.50
N SER A 208 -19.54 14.72 13.34
CA SER A 208 -20.62 13.73 13.28
C SER A 208 -21.95 14.45 13.53
N GLU A 209 -22.64 14.89 12.48
CA GLU A 209 -24.06 15.03 12.56
C GLU A 209 -24.64 13.63 12.40
N ALA A 210 -25.00 13.06 13.56
CA ALA A 210 -25.82 11.88 13.64
C ALA A 210 -27.17 12.20 12.99
N ALA A 211 -27.55 11.39 12.01
CA ALA A 211 -28.93 11.22 11.61
C ALA A 211 -29.33 9.77 11.88
#